data_e47053445c432cc646d1347a6bb9e1bf
#
_entry.id   e47053445c432cc646d1347a6bb9e1bf
#
_cell.length_a   1.000
_cell.length_b   1.000
_cell.length_c   1.000
_cell.angle_alpha   90.00
_cell.angle_beta   90.00
_cell.angle_gamma   90.00
#
_symmetry.space_group_name_H-M   'P 1'
#
loop_
_entity.id
_entity.type
_entity.pdbx_description
1 polymer ?
#
loop_
_entity_poly.entity_id
_entity_poly.type
_entity_poly.pdbx_seq_one_letter_code
_entity_poly.pdbx_strand_id
1 'polypeptide(L)' 'MELSKDQKKERLTSIKQHVGIIKDNLLDMYQLMDVMDNDTRMEVRDNISKVKDELNVILLACKWQFEIKE' A
#
# COMPACT_ATOMS: atom_id res chain seq x y z
N MET A 1 6.25 -11.35 -23.50
CA MET A 1 4.90 -11.04 -23.97
C MET A 1 4.43 -9.72 -23.41
N GLU A 2 3.98 -8.85 -24.26
CA GLU A 2 3.54 -7.53 -23.80
C GLU A 2 2.03 -7.54 -23.54
N LEU A 3 1.65 -6.87 -22.47
CA LEU A 3 0.24 -6.70 -22.14
C LEU A 3 -0.35 -5.57 -22.98
N SER A 4 -1.61 -5.68 -23.31
CA SER A 4 -2.32 -4.59 -23.95
C SER A 4 -2.51 -3.43 -22.96
N LYS A 5 -2.92 -2.28 -23.46
CA LYS A 5 -3.17 -1.11 -22.63
C LYS A 5 -4.26 -1.41 -21.59
N ASP A 6 -5.32 -2.08 -22.02
CA ASP A 6 -6.43 -2.41 -21.11
C ASP A 6 -5.99 -3.40 -20.05
N GLN A 7 -5.17 -4.38 -20.42
CA GLN A 7 -4.65 -5.34 -19.44
C GLN A 7 -3.76 -4.67 -18.42
N LYS A 8 -2.94 -3.71 -18.85
CA LYS A 8 -2.09 -2.96 -17.93
C LYS A 8 -2.94 -2.15 -16.95
N LYS A 9 -4.00 -1.51 -17.43
CA LYS A 9 -4.91 -0.76 -16.59
C LYS A 9 -5.59 -1.64 -15.57
N GLU A 10 -6.06 -2.80 -15.99
CA GLU A 10 -6.71 -3.74 -15.08
C GLU A 10 -5.76 -4.18 -13.97
N ARG A 11 -4.53 -4.50 -14.34
CA ARG A 11 -3.55 -4.92 -13.35
C ARG A 11 -3.20 -3.81 -12.39
N LEU A 12 -3.04 -2.59 -12.89
CA LEU A 12 -2.75 -1.46 -12.02
C LEU A 12 -3.90 -1.18 -11.06
N THR A 13 -5.14 -1.25 -11.55
CA THR A 13 -6.32 -1.09 -10.70
C THR A 13 -6.35 -2.13 -9.60
N SER A 14 -6.06 -3.38 -9.95
CA SER A 14 -6.02 -4.46 -8.96
C SER A 14 -4.94 -4.23 -7.92
N ILE A 15 -3.77 -3.78 -8.35
CA ILE A 15 -2.68 -3.45 -7.42
C ILE A 15 -3.09 -2.33 -6.48
N LYS A 16 -3.73 -1.28 -7.00
CA LYS A 16 -4.22 -0.18 -6.17
C LYS A 16 -5.22 -0.66 -5.12
N GLN A 17 -6.12 -1.57 -5.51
CA GLN A 17 -7.08 -2.13 -4.58
C GLN A 17 -6.40 -2.92 -3.48
N HIS A 18 -5.42 -3.73 -3.82
CA HIS A 18 -4.67 -4.51 -2.83
C HIS A 18 -3.91 -3.59 -1.87
N VAL A 19 -3.29 -2.55 -2.39
CA VAL A 19 -2.60 -1.57 -1.55
C VAL A 19 -3.57 -0.92 -0.57
N GLY A 20 -4.76 -0.53 -1.05
CA GLY A 20 -5.79 0.05 -0.19
C GLY A 20 -6.23 -0.88 0.92
N ILE A 21 -6.43 -2.16 0.58
CA ILE A 21 -6.82 -3.17 1.57
C ILE A 21 -5.73 -3.35 2.62
N ILE A 22 -4.47 -3.40 2.20
CA ILE A 22 -3.35 -3.53 3.13
C ILE A 22 -3.30 -2.33 4.08
N LYS A 23 -3.48 -1.11 3.56
CA LYS A 23 -3.49 0.09 4.40
C LYS A 23 -4.62 0.05 5.42
N ASP A 24 -5.82 -0.36 4.99
CA ASP A 24 -6.96 -0.48 5.90
C ASP A 24 -6.69 -1.51 6.97
N ASN A 25 -6.10 -2.64 6.61
CA ASN A 25 -5.76 -3.69 7.58
C ASN A 25 -4.74 -3.20 8.59
N LEU A 26 -3.77 -2.39 8.18
CA LEU A 26 -2.80 -1.80 9.10
C LEU A 26 -3.48 -0.90 10.11
N LEU A 27 -4.44 -0.09 9.66
CA LEU A 27 -5.18 0.79 10.55
C LEU A 27 -6.03 -0.01 11.54
N ASP A 28 -6.73 -1.02 11.06
CA ASP A 28 -7.54 -1.89 11.91
C ASP A 28 -6.67 -2.57 12.97
N MET A 29 -5.50 -3.06 12.56
CA MET A 29 -4.56 -3.67 13.49
C MET A 29 -4.12 -2.68 14.57
N TYR A 30 -3.81 -1.45 14.17
CA TYR A 30 -3.41 -0.42 15.12
C TYR A 30 -4.52 -0.12 16.13
N GLN A 31 -5.76 -0.09 15.69
CA GLN A 31 -6.88 0.15 16.59
C GLN A 31 -7.04 -0.94 17.64
N LEU A 32 -6.67 -2.17 17.31
CA LEU A 32 -6.71 -3.28 18.27
C LEU A 32 -5.63 -3.19 19.33
N MET A 33 -4.70 -2.27 19.17
CA MET A 33 -3.60 -2.09 20.11
C MET A 33 -3.86 -1.04 21.18
N ASP A 34 -5.12 -0.67 21.36
CA ASP A 34 -5.49 0.34 22.34
C ASP A 34 -5.22 -0.07 23.77
N VAL A 35 -5.03 -1.38 24.02
CA VAL A 35 -4.69 -1.90 25.36
C VAL A 35 -3.21 -1.86 25.65
N MET A 36 -2.38 -1.49 24.68
CA MET A 36 -0.94 -1.43 24.85
C MET A 36 -0.51 -0.08 25.42
N ASP A 37 0.71 -0.04 25.97
CA ASP A 37 1.23 1.21 26.51
C ASP A 37 1.52 2.21 25.40
N ASN A 38 1.65 3.49 25.77
CA ASN A 38 1.83 4.56 24.81
C ASN A 38 3.12 4.42 24.00
N ASP A 39 4.21 4.02 24.64
CA ASP A 39 5.50 3.91 23.98
C ASP A 39 5.45 2.86 22.87
N THR A 40 4.86 1.71 23.15
CA THR A 40 4.71 0.65 22.17
C THR A 40 3.80 1.09 21.04
N ARG A 41 2.68 1.76 21.37
CA ARG A 41 1.75 2.23 20.36
C ARG A 41 2.39 3.26 19.42
N MET A 42 3.20 4.16 19.97
CA MET A 42 3.89 5.16 19.16
C MET A 42 4.90 4.51 18.23
N GLU A 43 5.64 3.53 18.72
CA GLU A 43 6.61 2.81 17.91
C GLU A 43 5.92 2.07 16.77
N VAL A 44 4.81 1.39 17.06
CA VAL A 44 4.05 0.67 16.04
C VAL A 44 3.48 1.66 15.03
N ARG A 45 2.97 2.80 15.48
CA ARG A 45 2.43 3.81 14.57
C ARG A 45 3.50 4.29 13.60
N ASP A 46 4.71 4.54 14.09
CA ASP A 46 5.80 4.98 13.24
C ASP A 46 6.17 3.92 12.20
N ASN A 47 6.18 2.66 12.61
CA ASN A 47 6.46 1.56 11.69
C ASN A 47 5.35 1.40 10.66
N ILE A 48 4.11 1.56 11.05
CA ILE A 48 2.98 1.51 10.12
C ILE A 48 3.11 2.64 9.10
N SER A 49 3.48 3.83 9.54
CA SER A 49 3.69 4.95 8.64
C SER A 49 4.76 4.63 7.59
N LYS A 50 5.85 4.00 8.01
CA LYS A 50 6.89 3.57 7.08
C LYS A 50 6.38 2.54 6.08
N VAL A 51 5.59 1.59 6.54
CA VAL A 51 5.00 0.59 5.64
C VAL A 51 4.08 1.24 4.63
N LYS A 52 3.27 2.21 5.05
CA LYS A 52 2.41 2.94 4.13
C LYS A 52 3.21 3.68 3.06
N ASP A 53 4.31 4.30 3.46
CA ASP A 53 5.19 4.98 2.52
C ASP A 53 5.78 3.99 1.52
N GLU A 54 6.21 2.83 2.00
CA GLU A 54 6.73 1.78 1.12
C GLU A 54 5.68 1.29 0.13
N LEU A 55 4.44 1.13 0.58
CA LEU A 55 3.35 0.74 -0.30
C LEU A 55 3.12 1.79 -1.38
N ASN A 56 3.22 3.07 -1.04
CA ASN A 56 3.09 4.14 -2.02
C ASN A 56 4.23 4.11 -3.04
N VAL A 57 5.45 3.80 -2.60
CA VAL A 57 6.60 3.65 -3.50
C VAL A 57 6.37 2.49 -4.46
N ILE A 58 5.89 1.36 -3.95
CA ILE A 58 5.57 0.21 -4.79
C ILE A 58 4.52 0.57 -5.83
N LEU A 59 3.46 1.25 -5.39
CA LEU A 59 2.40 1.66 -6.29
C LEU A 59 2.92 2.61 -7.37
N LEU A 60 3.78 3.55 -6.99
CA LEU A 60 4.36 4.49 -7.94
C LEU A 60 5.23 3.78 -8.96
N ALA A 61 6.02 2.80 -8.52
CA ALA A 61 6.86 2.01 -9.43
C ALA A 61 6.00 1.25 -10.44
N CYS A 62 4.90 0.66 -9.98
CA CYS A 62 3.98 -0.05 -10.87
C CYS A 62 3.32 0.92 -11.86
N LYS A 63 2.96 2.09 -11.39
CA LYS A 63 2.35 3.11 -12.22
C LYS A 63 3.32 3.54 -13.33
N TRP A 64 4.58 3.78 -12.98
CA TRP A 64 5.61 4.10 -13.96
C TRP A 64 5.72 3.00 -15.01
N GLN A 65 5.78 1.76 -14.57
CA GLN A 65 5.97 0.63 -15.47
C GLN A 65 4.80 0.45 -16.43
N PHE A 66 3.57 0.69 -15.96
CA PHE A 66 2.37 0.43 -16.75
C PHE A 66 1.87 1.64 -17.53
N GLU A 67 2.12 2.85 -17.07
CA GLU A 67 1.51 4.03 -17.68
C GLU A 67 2.45 4.88 -18.52
N ILE A 68 3.72 4.89 -18.19
CA ILE A 68 4.62 5.88 -18.79
C ILE A 68 5.33 5.37 -20.01
N LYS A 69 5.12 4.16 -20.33
CA LYS A 69 5.78 3.58 -21.47
C LYS A 69 5.16 3.96 -22.79
N GLU A 70 4.34 4.90 -22.79
CA GLU A 70 3.85 5.36 -24.07
C GLU A 70 4.76 6.42 -24.61
#